data_247f20ffc82f6656beb15caeff5cdfb1
#
_entry.id   247f20ffc82f6656beb15caeff5cdfb1
#
_cell.length_a   1.000
_cell.length_b   1.000
_cell.length_c   1.000
_cell.angle_alpha   90.00
_cell.angle_beta   90.00
_cell.angle_gamma   90.00
#
_symmetry.space_group_name_H-M   'P 1'
#
loop_
_entity.id
_entity.type
_entity.pdbx_description
1 polymer ?
#
loop_
_entity_poly.entity_id
_entity_poly.type
_entity_poly.pdbx_seq_one_letter_code
_entity_poly.pdbx_strand_id
1 'polypeptide(L)'
;MDDGGRHDTSIFSGRPSDLIGRQIAGYRIEREIGRGGMAVVYRAKDLRLDRTVALKLLAPELARNDTFRGRFTHESRVAAAIDHPNIVPVFEAGETDGVLYIAMRYVAGRDLRHLLDREGPLPVKVAARIAVQVASALDAAHDHGLVHRDVKPGNILVAQGTDSDHPEHVYLTDFGLTKKSLSLTGFTSVGQFVGTLDYVAPEQISGKPVDGRCDVYSLACVVYETMAGKPPFQRDDDMALLWAHQYDEPPPLTEKRPDIAAPVDDVLAKALAKSPDDRYDSCLAFVAALRVAATGAVETGHAPTQVDRRAVGAPEFSPPPDPPDWARPVFPG
;
A
#
# COMPACT_ATOMS: atom_id res chain seq x y z
N MET A 1 -49.77 17.05 -10.28
CA MET A 1 -48.88 17.85 -9.43
C MET A 1 -47.66 16.96 -9.18
N ASP A 2 -46.69 17.20 -9.99
CA ASP A 2 -45.46 16.37 -10.09
C ASP A 2 -44.44 17.04 -9.18
N ASP A 3 -44.16 16.40 -8.06
CA ASP A 3 -43.16 16.90 -7.09
C ASP A 3 -41.79 16.37 -7.51
N GLY A 4 -41.18 17.15 -8.42
CA GLY A 4 -39.85 16.89 -8.92
C GLY A 4 -38.84 17.03 -7.81
N GLY A 5 -38.48 15.90 -7.14
CA GLY A 5 -37.39 15.78 -6.19
C GLY A 5 -36.10 16.32 -6.80
N ARG A 6 -35.71 17.52 -6.38
CA ARG A 6 -34.38 18.09 -6.66
C ARG A 6 -33.35 17.21 -5.97
N HIS A 7 -32.67 16.37 -6.72
CA HIS A 7 -31.47 15.71 -6.25
C HIS A 7 -30.42 16.79 -5.90
N ASP A 8 -30.26 17.00 -4.61
CA ASP A 8 -29.28 17.93 -4.07
C ASP A 8 -27.85 17.34 -4.27
N THR A 9 -27.24 17.65 -5.40
CA THR A 9 -25.87 17.27 -5.78
C THR A 9 -24.80 18.03 -4.99
N SER A 10 -25.14 18.65 -3.86
CA SER A 10 -24.28 19.57 -3.10
C SER A 10 -23.42 18.90 -2.02
N ILE A 11 -23.26 17.57 -2.01
CA ILE A 11 -22.49 16.86 -0.96
C ILE A 11 -21.03 17.38 -0.86
N PHE A 12 -20.46 17.86 -1.97
CA PHE A 12 -19.09 18.37 -2.02
C PHE A 12 -18.98 19.89 -2.20
N SER A 13 -20.07 20.61 -2.41
CA SER A 13 -20.07 22.09 -2.50
C SER A 13 -20.11 22.77 -1.13
N GLY A 14 -20.41 22.02 -0.07
CA GLY A 14 -20.33 22.47 1.33
C GLY A 14 -18.94 22.26 1.96
N ARG A 15 -18.73 22.89 3.11
CA ARG A 15 -17.55 22.60 3.93
C ARG A 15 -17.57 21.14 4.39
N PRO A 16 -16.41 20.46 4.56
CA PRO A 16 -16.35 19.07 5.03
C PRO A 16 -17.12 18.81 6.35
N SER A 17 -17.20 19.84 7.19
CA SER A 17 -18.02 19.85 8.42
C SER A 17 -19.49 19.60 8.16
N ASP A 18 -20.00 19.89 6.96
CA ASP A 18 -21.43 19.82 6.65
C ASP A 18 -21.94 18.38 6.49
N LEU A 19 -21.01 17.41 6.36
CA LEU A 19 -21.35 15.99 6.31
C LEU A 19 -21.35 15.31 7.68
N ILE A 20 -20.78 15.94 8.71
CA ILE A 20 -20.77 15.37 10.07
C ILE A 20 -22.18 15.21 10.58
N GLY A 21 -22.52 14.01 11.09
CA GLY A 21 -23.85 13.62 11.54
C GLY A 21 -24.78 13.14 10.44
N ARG A 22 -24.48 13.38 9.14
CA ARG A 22 -25.28 12.86 8.02
C ARG A 22 -25.07 11.36 7.84
N GLN A 23 -26.04 10.73 7.19
CA GLN A 23 -25.99 9.32 6.81
C GLN A 23 -25.80 9.20 5.30
N ILE A 24 -24.79 8.42 4.89
CA ILE A 24 -24.47 8.10 3.49
C ILE A 24 -24.38 6.58 3.38
N ALA A 25 -25.12 5.96 2.49
CA ALA A 25 -25.12 4.51 2.23
C ALA A 25 -25.26 3.62 3.49
N GLY A 26 -25.96 4.10 4.54
CA GLY A 26 -26.11 3.36 5.80
C GLY A 26 -25.00 3.62 6.83
N TYR A 27 -24.06 4.51 6.52
CA TYR A 27 -22.97 4.92 7.38
C TYR A 27 -23.21 6.34 7.92
N ARG A 28 -23.20 6.52 9.25
CA ARG A 28 -23.29 7.85 9.88
C ARG A 28 -21.89 8.43 10.04
N ILE A 29 -21.65 9.57 9.42
CA ILE A 29 -20.37 10.28 9.46
C ILE A 29 -20.13 10.88 10.83
N GLU A 30 -19.00 10.58 11.45
CA GLU A 30 -18.64 11.09 12.79
C GLU A 30 -17.63 12.23 12.72
N ARG A 31 -16.55 12.05 11.94
CA ARG A 31 -15.51 13.09 11.74
C ARG A 31 -14.66 12.77 10.53
N GLU A 32 -14.05 13.80 9.95
CA GLU A 32 -13.00 13.64 8.94
C GLU A 32 -11.72 13.07 9.57
N ILE A 33 -11.05 12.16 8.87
CA ILE A 33 -9.79 11.55 9.29
C ILE A 33 -8.68 11.67 8.25
N GLY A 34 -9.01 12.05 7.01
CA GLY A 34 -8.05 12.28 5.94
C GLY A 34 -8.68 12.98 4.76
N ARG A 35 -7.88 13.77 4.05
CA ARG A 35 -8.29 14.49 2.84
C ARG A 35 -7.20 14.43 1.78
N GLY A 36 -7.56 14.02 0.58
CA GLY A 36 -6.73 14.07 -0.61
C GLY A 36 -7.41 14.85 -1.73
N GLY A 37 -6.71 15.05 -2.84
CA GLY A 37 -7.25 15.82 -3.96
C GLY A 37 -8.49 15.20 -4.64
N MET A 38 -8.69 13.89 -4.51
CA MET A 38 -9.78 13.16 -5.20
C MET A 38 -10.74 12.45 -4.25
N ALA A 39 -10.50 12.50 -2.95
CA ALA A 39 -11.31 11.81 -1.96
C ALA A 39 -11.18 12.42 -0.57
N VAL A 40 -12.22 12.22 0.25
CA VAL A 40 -12.18 12.52 1.67
C VAL A 40 -12.49 11.24 2.43
N VAL A 41 -11.75 10.98 3.49
CA VAL A 41 -11.94 9.82 4.35
C VAL A 41 -12.51 10.26 5.69
N TYR A 42 -13.59 9.60 6.09
CA TYR A 42 -14.27 9.86 7.35
C TYR A 42 -14.20 8.64 8.26
N ARG A 43 -14.09 8.87 9.54
CA ARG A 43 -14.53 7.88 10.52
C ARG A 43 -16.05 7.91 10.53
N ALA A 44 -16.68 6.74 10.39
CA ALA A 44 -18.13 6.61 10.33
C ALA A 44 -18.62 5.40 11.14
N LYS A 45 -19.89 5.41 11.52
CA LYS A 45 -20.57 4.30 12.17
C LYS A 45 -21.41 3.56 11.14
N ASP A 46 -21.14 2.28 10.91
CA ASP A 46 -22.01 1.37 10.18
C ASP A 46 -23.24 1.10 11.04
N LEU A 47 -24.39 1.62 10.62
CA LEU A 47 -25.64 1.54 11.41
C LEU A 47 -26.28 0.16 11.37
N ARG A 48 -25.92 -0.70 10.41
CA ARG A 48 -26.45 -2.05 10.25
C ARG A 48 -25.76 -3.04 11.19
N LEU A 49 -24.42 -2.88 11.35
CA LEU A 49 -23.58 -3.81 12.10
C LEU A 49 -23.01 -3.20 13.38
N ASP A 50 -23.42 -1.97 13.72
CA ASP A 50 -23.00 -1.22 14.91
C ASP A 50 -21.47 -1.15 15.11
N ARG A 51 -20.70 -1.04 14.04
CA ARG A 51 -19.22 -0.98 14.06
C ARG A 51 -18.68 0.33 13.52
N THR A 52 -17.47 0.68 13.95
CA THR A 52 -16.73 1.82 13.37
C THR A 52 -16.02 1.40 12.09
N VAL A 53 -16.10 2.25 11.05
CA VAL A 53 -15.47 2.06 9.73
C VAL A 53 -14.72 3.32 9.31
N ALA A 54 -13.79 3.19 8.36
CA ALA A 54 -13.30 4.28 7.55
C ALA A 54 -14.14 4.33 6.28
N LEU A 55 -14.80 5.45 6.03
CA LEU A 55 -15.63 5.69 4.85
C LEU A 55 -14.92 6.68 3.94
N LYS A 56 -14.44 6.21 2.80
CA LYS A 56 -13.80 7.03 1.76
C LYS A 56 -14.86 7.44 0.76
N LEU A 57 -15.06 8.74 0.58
CA LEU A 57 -15.95 9.33 -0.41
C LEU A 57 -15.11 9.94 -1.52
N LEU A 58 -15.39 9.57 -2.78
CA LEU A 58 -14.67 10.08 -3.94
C LEU A 58 -15.33 11.36 -4.46
N ALA A 59 -14.52 12.21 -5.08
CA ALA A 59 -15.00 13.43 -5.69
C ALA A 59 -16.09 13.14 -6.75
N PRO A 60 -17.21 13.87 -6.78
CA PRO A 60 -18.37 13.59 -7.65
C PRO A 60 -18.04 13.61 -9.15
N GLU A 61 -17.01 14.38 -9.53
CA GLU A 61 -16.52 14.45 -10.89
C GLU A 61 -16.05 13.09 -11.41
N LEU A 62 -15.52 12.27 -10.53
CA LEU A 62 -15.05 10.91 -10.85
C LEU A 62 -16.23 9.97 -11.13
N ALA A 63 -17.34 10.13 -10.42
CA ALA A 63 -18.55 9.34 -10.64
C ALA A 63 -19.22 9.62 -11.99
N ARG A 64 -18.98 10.78 -12.61
CA ARG A 64 -19.49 11.15 -13.94
C ARG A 64 -18.75 10.48 -15.10
N ASN A 65 -17.60 9.87 -14.85
CA ASN A 65 -16.77 9.21 -15.86
C ASN A 65 -17.04 7.69 -15.84
N ASP A 66 -17.74 7.18 -16.85
CA ASP A 66 -18.13 5.76 -16.94
C ASP A 66 -16.92 4.81 -16.97
N THR A 67 -15.83 5.22 -17.62
CA THR A 67 -14.59 4.43 -17.64
C THR A 67 -13.97 4.36 -16.25
N PHE A 68 -14.05 5.43 -15.47
CA PHE A 68 -13.60 5.45 -14.09
C PHE A 68 -14.48 4.56 -13.21
N ARG A 69 -15.81 4.68 -13.33
CA ARG A 69 -16.78 3.86 -12.57
C ARG A 69 -16.57 2.36 -12.79
N GLY A 70 -16.41 1.96 -14.07
CA GLY A 70 -16.15 0.56 -14.40
C GLY A 70 -14.88 0.02 -13.75
N ARG A 71 -13.79 0.79 -13.80
CA ARG A 71 -12.53 0.44 -13.14
C ARG A 71 -12.65 0.42 -11.62
N PHE A 72 -13.23 1.44 -11.03
CA PHE A 72 -13.50 1.52 -9.60
C PHE A 72 -14.22 0.28 -9.09
N THR A 73 -15.30 -0.13 -9.78
CA THR A 73 -16.07 -1.32 -9.42
C THR A 73 -15.23 -2.59 -9.52
N HIS A 74 -14.43 -2.74 -10.57
CA HIS A 74 -13.57 -3.90 -10.77
C HIS A 74 -12.47 -3.98 -9.71
N GLU A 75 -11.68 -2.92 -9.58
CA GLU A 75 -10.54 -2.88 -8.64
C GLU A 75 -11.00 -2.98 -7.18
N SER A 76 -12.15 -2.38 -6.82
CA SER A 76 -12.75 -2.55 -5.49
C SER A 76 -13.15 -3.99 -5.19
N ARG A 77 -13.66 -4.74 -6.19
CA ARG A 77 -13.98 -6.16 -6.02
C ARG A 77 -12.73 -6.99 -5.80
N VAL A 78 -11.66 -6.73 -6.57
CA VAL A 78 -10.38 -7.42 -6.40
C VAL A 78 -9.81 -7.12 -5.02
N ALA A 79 -9.77 -5.85 -4.61
CA ALA A 79 -9.27 -5.46 -3.29
C ALA A 79 -10.08 -6.09 -2.14
N ALA A 80 -11.41 -6.20 -2.28
CA ALA A 80 -12.27 -6.83 -1.29
C ALA A 80 -12.10 -8.35 -1.19
N ALA A 81 -11.58 -9.00 -2.22
CA ALA A 81 -11.34 -10.44 -2.24
C ALA A 81 -9.97 -10.82 -1.62
N ILE A 82 -9.08 -9.86 -1.38
CA ILE A 82 -7.77 -10.12 -0.80
C ILE A 82 -7.90 -10.22 0.73
N ASP A 83 -7.65 -11.41 1.26
CA ASP A 83 -7.55 -11.64 2.71
C ASP A 83 -6.07 -11.71 3.10
N HIS A 84 -5.57 -10.62 3.69
CA HIS A 84 -4.17 -10.52 4.09
C HIS A 84 -4.04 -9.68 5.38
N PRO A 85 -3.23 -10.09 6.36
CA PRO A 85 -3.12 -9.40 7.66
C PRO A 85 -2.64 -7.95 7.55
N ASN A 86 -1.87 -7.63 6.51
CA ASN A 86 -1.29 -6.31 6.31
C ASN A 86 -2.01 -5.49 5.22
N ILE A 87 -3.20 -5.88 4.78
CA ILE A 87 -4.06 -5.09 3.89
C ILE A 87 -5.28 -4.64 4.68
N VAL A 88 -5.70 -3.37 4.53
CA VAL A 88 -6.94 -2.88 5.12
C VAL A 88 -8.13 -3.58 4.46
N PRO A 89 -8.93 -4.39 5.18
CA PRO A 89 -10.09 -5.06 4.62
C PRO A 89 -11.13 -4.07 4.10
N VAL A 90 -11.55 -4.25 2.84
CA VAL A 90 -12.68 -3.54 2.24
C VAL A 90 -13.96 -4.29 2.58
N PHE A 91 -14.94 -3.61 3.16
CA PHE A 91 -16.23 -4.20 3.56
C PHE A 91 -17.30 -4.01 2.49
N GLU A 92 -17.30 -2.84 1.85
CA GLU A 92 -18.28 -2.48 0.86
C GLU A 92 -17.71 -1.39 -0.06
N ALA A 93 -18.05 -1.43 -1.34
CA ALA A 93 -17.82 -0.34 -2.27
C ALA A 93 -19.08 -0.17 -3.13
N GLY A 94 -19.46 1.07 -3.40
CA GLY A 94 -20.69 1.35 -4.12
C GLY A 94 -20.83 2.80 -4.54
N GLU A 95 -22.04 3.12 -4.97
CA GLU A 95 -22.46 4.47 -5.34
C GLU A 95 -23.79 4.80 -4.66
N THR A 96 -23.90 6.00 -4.13
CA THR A 96 -25.14 6.54 -3.58
C THR A 96 -25.21 8.03 -3.91
N ASP A 97 -26.36 8.49 -4.38
CA ASP A 97 -26.60 9.90 -4.75
C ASP A 97 -25.52 10.50 -5.67
N GLY A 98 -24.98 9.70 -6.61
CA GLY A 98 -23.93 10.11 -7.54
C GLY A 98 -22.54 10.24 -6.89
N VAL A 99 -22.33 9.68 -5.70
CA VAL A 99 -21.06 9.65 -4.99
C VAL A 99 -20.56 8.21 -4.86
N LEU A 100 -19.35 7.96 -5.33
CA LEU A 100 -18.67 6.69 -5.14
C LEU A 100 -18.09 6.63 -3.72
N TYR A 101 -18.25 5.49 -3.05
CA TYR A 101 -17.73 5.30 -1.71
C TYR A 101 -17.08 3.92 -1.53
N ILE A 102 -16.15 3.86 -0.56
CA ILE A 102 -15.57 2.61 -0.05
C ILE A 102 -15.66 2.64 1.47
N ALA A 103 -16.29 1.62 2.04
CA ALA A 103 -16.28 1.37 3.47
C ALA A 103 -15.24 0.28 3.78
N MET A 104 -14.31 0.57 4.68
CA MET A 104 -13.20 -0.31 5.03
C MET A 104 -12.96 -0.32 6.54
N ARG A 105 -12.10 -1.23 7.01
CA ARG A 105 -11.72 -1.28 8.42
C ARG A 105 -11.16 0.07 8.86
N TYR A 106 -11.69 0.59 9.96
CA TYR A 106 -11.04 1.68 10.67
C TYR A 106 -9.85 1.14 11.46
N VAL A 107 -8.66 1.58 11.12
CA VAL A 107 -7.42 1.25 11.84
C VAL A 107 -7.15 2.36 12.85
N ALA A 108 -7.14 1.99 14.13
CA ALA A 108 -6.73 2.91 15.19
C ALA A 108 -5.20 2.98 15.21
N GLY A 109 -4.65 4.04 14.63
CA GLY A 109 -3.21 4.23 14.47
C GLY A 109 -2.95 5.55 13.74
N ARG A 110 -1.74 5.67 13.24
CA ARG A 110 -1.30 6.80 12.41
C ARG A 110 -0.64 6.25 11.15
N ASP A 111 -0.62 7.06 10.10
CA ASP A 111 0.18 6.72 8.92
C ASP A 111 1.69 6.91 9.18
N LEU A 112 2.50 6.27 8.36
CA LEU A 112 3.95 6.32 8.46
C LEU A 112 4.48 7.75 8.22
N ARG A 113 3.81 8.58 7.40
CA ARG A 113 4.16 10.00 7.21
C ARG A 113 4.14 10.74 8.54
N HIS A 114 3.02 10.62 9.27
CA HIS A 114 2.88 11.25 10.57
C HIS A 114 3.92 10.75 11.60
N LEU A 115 4.28 9.45 11.52
CA LEU A 115 5.32 8.88 12.38
C LEU A 115 6.69 9.49 12.06
N LEU A 116 7.05 9.61 10.78
CA LEU A 116 8.30 10.21 10.32
C LEU A 116 8.38 11.72 10.66
N ASP A 117 7.28 12.45 10.50
CA ASP A 117 7.23 13.88 10.81
C ASP A 117 7.44 14.13 12.32
N ARG A 118 7.01 13.20 13.18
CA ARG A 118 7.14 13.33 14.64
C ARG A 118 8.47 12.83 15.17
N GLU A 119 8.95 11.69 14.67
CA GLU A 119 10.09 10.97 15.25
C GLU A 119 11.37 11.12 14.42
N GLY A 120 11.25 11.62 13.18
CA GLY A 120 12.36 11.66 12.23
C GLY A 120 12.70 10.26 11.68
N PRO A 121 13.96 10.07 11.25
CA PRO A 121 14.44 8.79 10.72
C PRO A 121 14.32 7.66 11.74
N LEU A 122 13.79 6.52 11.31
CA LEU A 122 13.60 5.38 12.19
C LEU A 122 14.86 4.50 12.23
N PRO A 123 15.05 3.73 13.35
CA PRO A 123 16.07 2.71 13.41
C PRO A 123 15.92 1.68 12.29
N VAL A 124 17.04 1.18 11.75
CA VAL A 124 17.05 0.21 10.62
C VAL A 124 16.19 -1.02 10.90
N LYS A 125 16.22 -1.54 12.14
CA LYS A 125 15.40 -2.69 12.54
C LYS A 125 13.90 -2.41 12.46
N VAL A 126 13.46 -1.19 12.82
CA VAL A 126 12.05 -0.77 12.73
C VAL A 126 11.66 -0.60 11.28
N ALA A 127 12.47 0.10 10.48
CA ALA A 127 12.25 0.25 9.04
C ALA A 127 12.14 -1.10 8.33
N ALA A 128 13.00 -2.06 8.66
CA ALA A 128 12.97 -3.41 8.08
C ALA A 128 11.69 -4.18 8.47
N ARG A 129 11.21 -4.08 9.72
CA ARG A 129 9.94 -4.73 10.14
C ARG A 129 8.74 -4.14 9.43
N ILE A 130 8.69 -2.82 9.27
CA ILE A 130 7.64 -2.15 8.49
C ILE A 130 7.71 -2.59 7.02
N ALA A 131 8.89 -2.53 6.41
CA ALA A 131 9.09 -2.87 5.01
C ALA A 131 8.67 -4.32 4.68
N VAL A 132 8.96 -5.29 5.54
CA VAL A 132 8.54 -6.70 5.34
C VAL A 132 7.02 -6.82 5.30
N GLN A 133 6.30 -6.16 6.19
CA GLN A 133 4.84 -6.22 6.24
C GLN A 133 4.21 -5.56 5.00
N VAL A 134 4.75 -4.41 4.57
CA VAL A 134 4.30 -3.72 3.35
C VAL A 134 4.61 -4.58 2.11
N ALA A 135 5.81 -5.15 2.00
CA ALA A 135 6.20 -6.01 0.90
C ALA A 135 5.29 -7.25 0.78
N SER A 136 4.97 -7.89 1.91
CA SER A 136 4.04 -9.02 1.95
C SER A 136 2.63 -8.63 1.45
N ALA A 137 2.14 -7.45 1.85
CA ALA A 137 0.86 -6.93 1.39
C ALA A 137 0.86 -6.63 -0.12
N LEU A 138 1.94 -6.04 -0.64
CA LEU A 138 2.06 -5.71 -2.06
C LEU A 138 2.12 -6.98 -2.92
N ASP A 139 2.97 -7.95 -2.57
CA ASP A 139 3.10 -9.19 -3.34
C ASP A 139 1.79 -9.99 -3.30
N ALA A 140 1.08 -10.02 -2.16
CA ALA A 140 -0.25 -10.64 -2.09
C ALA A 140 -1.27 -9.97 -3.04
N ALA A 141 -1.20 -8.65 -3.21
CA ALA A 141 -2.06 -7.94 -4.17
C ALA A 141 -1.63 -8.23 -5.62
N HIS A 142 -0.34 -8.30 -5.90
CA HIS A 142 0.20 -8.64 -7.22
C HIS A 142 -0.23 -10.03 -7.68
N ASP A 143 -0.28 -11.02 -6.78
CA ASP A 143 -0.78 -12.37 -7.05
C ASP A 143 -2.25 -12.38 -7.50
N HIS A 144 -3.03 -11.35 -7.12
CA HIS A 144 -4.41 -11.13 -7.57
C HIS A 144 -4.51 -10.19 -8.79
N GLY A 145 -3.37 -9.84 -9.41
CA GLY A 145 -3.32 -8.92 -10.55
C GLY A 145 -3.58 -7.45 -10.18
N LEU A 146 -3.54 -7.10 -8.90
CA LEU A 146 -3.75 -5.73 -8.41
C LEU A 146 -2.42 -5.08 -8.08
N VAL A 147 -2.03 -4.07 -8.87
CA VAL A 147 -0.84 -3.24 -8.64
C VAL A 147 -1.25 -2.00 -7.86
N HIS A 148 -0.51 -1.64 -6.81
CA HIS A 148 -0.88 -0.54 -5.90
C HIS A 148 -0.71 0.84 -6.54
N ARG A 149 0.42 1.12 -7.20
CA ARG A 149 0.73 2.36 -7.97
C ARG A 149 0.81 3.66 -7.18
N ASP A 150 0.57 3.63 -5.87
CA ASP A 150 0.63 4.80 -4.98
C ASP A 150 1.21 4.43 -3.61
N VAL A 151 2.27 3.61 -3.59
CA VAL A 151 2.98 3.26 -2.35
C VAL A 151 3.69 4.50 -1.84
N LYS A 152 3.29 4.96 -0.64
CA LYS A 152 3.86 6.14 0.03
C LYS A 152 3.58 6.06 1.53
N PRO A 153 4.31 6.81 2.38
CA PRO A 153 4.12 6.77 3.83
C PRO A 153 2.69 7.06 4.29
N GLY A 154 1.96 7.95 3.60
CA GLY A 154 0.57 8.28 3.94
C GLY A 154 -0.44 7.14 3.69
N ASN A 155 -0.06 6.13 2.89
CA ASN A 155 -0.90 4.96 2.62
C ASN A 155 -0.47 3.72 3.45
N ILE A 156 0.46 3.88 4.38
CA ILE A 156 0.96 2.84 5.27
C ILE A 156 0.53 3.19 6.69
N LEU A 157 -0.49 2.51 7.21
CA LEU A 157 -0.99 2.74 8.55
C LEU A 157 -0.19 1.88 9.54
N VAL A 158 0.31 2.52 10.59
CA VAL A 158 1.08 1.86 11.65
C VAL A 158 0.22 1.86 12.91
N ALA A 159 -0.25 0.69 13.31
CA ALA A 159 -0.95 0.44 14.54
C ALA A 159 0.00 -0.15 15.59
N GLN A 160 -0.42 -0.11 16.86
CA GLN A 160 0.30 -0.82 17.90
C GLN A 160 0.20 -2.33 17.65
N GLY A 161 1.34 -3.03 17.72
CA GLY A 161 1.41 -4.48 17.56
C GLY A 161 0.82 -5.22 18.77
N THR A 162 0.81 -6.54 18.67
CA THR A 162 0.16 -7.42 19.63
C THR A 162 1.10 -7.89 20.75
N ASP A 163 2.41 -7.80 20.52
CA ASP A 163 3.43 -8.31 21.45
C ASP A 163 4.75 -7.51 21.36
N SER A 164 5.71 -7.83 22.24
CA SER A 164 7.01 -7.15 22.32
C SER A 164 7.92 -7.42 21.11
N ASP A 165 7.74 -8.55 20.43
CA ASP A 165 8.54 -8.94 19.28
C ASP A 165 8.01 -8.31 17.98
N HIS A 166 6.69 -7.98 17.97
CA HIS A 166 5.99 -7.30 16.90
C HIS A 166 5.30 -6.04 17.42
N PRO A 167 6.07 -5.02 17.83
CA PRO A 167 5.52 -3.81 18.45
C PRO A 167 4.74 -2.93 17.47
N GLU A 168 4.93 -3.12 16.16
CA GLU A 168 4.17 -2.44 15.11
C GLU A 168 3.40 -3.44 14.25
N HIS A 169 2.10 -3.18 14.03
CA HIS A 169 1.31 -3.86 13.00
C HIS A 169 1.00 -2.89 11.87
N VAL A 170 1.35 -3.27 10.65
CA VAL A 170 1.23 -2.40 9.48
C VAL A 170 0.05 -2.83 8.62
N TYR A 171 -0.72 -1.83 8.16
CA TYR A 171 -1.76 -2.03 7.17
C TYR A 171 -1.51 -1.13 5.95
N LEU A 172 -1.48 -1.73 4.76
CA LEU A 172 -1.48 -1.02 3.49
C LEU A 172 -2.91 -0.67 3.10
N THR A 173 -3.15 0.57 2.71
CA THR A 173 -4.45 1.09 2.29
C THR A 173 -4.37 1.80 0.96
N ASP A 174 -5.53 2.12 0.36
CA ASP A 174 -5.62 2.97 -0.82
C ASP A 174 -4.92 2.41 -2.07
N PHE A 175 -5.13 1.12 -2.35
CA PHE A 175 -4.77 0.55 -3.65
C PHE A 175 -5.26 1.45 -4.77
N GLY A 176 -4.38 1.84 -5.68
CA GLY A 176 -4.47 2.93 -6.64
C GLY A 176 -5.73 3.09 -7.50
N LEU A 177 -6.90 2.89 -6.90
CA LEU A 177 -8.22 2.98 -7.51
C LEU A 177 -8.45 4.30 -8.28
N THR A 178 -7.63 5.32 -7.99
CA THR A 178 -7.77 6.66 -8.58
C THR A 178 -6.66 7.02 -9.57
N LYS A 179 -5.48 6.41 -9.51
CA LYS A 179 -4.29 6.87 -10.28
C LYS A 179 -4.23 6.41 -11.75
N LYS A 180 -4.90 5.33 -12.14
CA LYS A 180 -4.90 4.85 -13.54
C LYS A 180 -5.57 5.81 -14.53
N SER A 181 -6.33 6.79 -14.04
CA SER A 181 -6.99 7.81 -14.87
C SER A 181 -6.10 8.99 -15.23
N LEU A 182 -4.94 9.13 -14.57
CA LEU A 182 -4.01 10.24 -14.75
C LEU A 182 -2.84 9.84 -15.64
N SER A 183 -3.08 9.09 -16.73
CA SER A 183 -2.09 8.96 -17.80
C SER A 183 -1.75 10.35 -18.34
N LEU A 184 -0.55 10.51 -18.89
CA LEU A 184 0.11 11.72 -19.39
C LEU A 184 -0.74 12.78 -20.11
N THR A 185 -1.96 12.47 -20.56
CA THR A 185 -2.91 13.45 -21.09
C THR A 185 -3.40 14.44 -20.03
N GLY A 186 -3.26 14.16 -18.74
CA GLY A 186 -3.51 15.10 -17.64
C GLY A 186 -2.33 16.04 -17.32
N PHE A 187 -1.11 15.71 -17.76
CA PHE A 187 0.06 16.57 -17.56
C PHE A 187 0.00 17.87 -18.38
N THR A 188 -0.74 17.88 -19.48
CA THR A 188 -0.72 19.01 -20.43
C THR A 188 -1.86 20.01 -20.26
N SER A 189 -2.88 19.71 -19.47
CA SER A 189 -4.07 20.57 -19.44
C SER A 189 -4.33 21.36 -18.16
N VAL A 190 -3.74 21.00 -17.02
CA VAL A 190 -3.85 21.84 -15.79
C VAL A 190 -2.61 21.62 -14.94
N GLY A 191 -1.80 22.63 -14.69
CA GLY A 191 -0.56 22.64 -13.93
C GLY A 191 -0.69 22.28 -12.43
N GLN A 192 -1.47 21.27 -12.09
CA GLN A 192 -1.57 20.70 -10.75
C GLN A 192 -1.59 19.18 -10.83
N PHE A 193 -0.46 18.57 -10.53
CA PHE A 193 -0.41 17.15 -10.25
C PHE A 193 -1.11 16.89 -8.91
N VAL A 194 -2.20 16.12 -8.93
CA VAL A 194 -2.90 15.74 -7.71
C VAL A 194 -2.25 14.50 -7.11
N GLY A 195 -1.26 14.68 -6.25
CA GLY A 195 -0.59 13.58 -5.55
C GLY A 195 0.88 13.88 -5.25
N THR A 196 1.49 13.06 -4.43
CA THR A 196 2.90 13.15 -4.07
C THR A 196 3.74 12.51 -5.15
N LEU A 197 4.68 13.26 -5.75
CA LEU A 197 5.57 12.78 -6.82
C LEU A 197 6.80 12.03 -6.29
N ASP A 198 7.12 12.16 -5.01
CA ASP A 198 8.36 11.66 -4.39
C ASP A 198 8.58 10.14 -4.48
N TYR A 199 7.55 9.37 -4.86
CA TYR A 199 7.58 7.90 -4.89
C TYR A 199 7.19 7.31 -6.23
N VAL A 200 6.99 8.16 -7.26
CA VAL A 200 6.49 7.73 -8.56
C VAL A 200 7.57 6.98 -9.34
N ALA A 201 7.23 5.82 -9.90
CA ALA A 201 8.17 5.05 -10.70
C ALA A 201 8.35 5.64 -12.11
N PRO A 202 9.56 5.51 -12.73
CA PRO A 202 9.88 6.03 -14.06
C PRO A 202 8.88 5.64 -15.15
N GLU A 203 8.42 4.39 -15.18
CA GLU A 203 7.44 3.88 -16.14
C GLU A 203 6.05 4.51 -15.98
N GLN A 204 5.66 4.90 -14.75
CA GLN A 204 4.43 5.64 -14.51
C GLN A 204 4.49 7.05 -15.09
N ILE A 205 5.64 7.71 -14.96
CA ILE A 205 5.91 9.04 -15.54
C ILE A 205 5.88 8.96 -17.07
N SER A 206 6.52 7.92 -17.64
CA SER A 206 6.64 7.75 -19.11
C SER A 206 5.36 7.20 -19.74
N GLY A 207 4.32 6.84 -18.98
CA GLY A 207 3.10 6.23 -19.51
C GLY A 207 3.30 4.83 -20.11
N LYS A 208 4.37 4.14 -19.73
CA LYS A 208 4.65 2.75 -20.15
C LYS A 208 3.76 1.76 -19.39
N PRO A 209 3.63 0.51 -19.86
CA PRO A 209 2.97 -0.53 -19.11
C PRO A 209 3.57 -0.67 -17.69
N VAL A 210 2.70 -0.82 -16.69
CA VAL A 210 3.07 -0.87 -15.27
C VAL A 210 2.68 -2.22 -14.69
N ASP A 211 3.61 -2.88 -14.05
CA ASP A 211 3.42 -4.11 -13.28
C ASP A 211 3.85 -3.93 -11.80
N GLY A 212 3.90 -5.00 -11.02
CA GLY A 212 4.25 -4.97 -9.60
C GLY A 212 5.62 -4.36 -9.29
N ARG A 213 6.53 -4.32 -10.27
CA ARG A 213 7.87 -3.74 -10.10
C ARG A 213 7.87 -2.21 -9.95
N CYS A 214 6.77 -1.53 -10.31
CA CYS A 214 6.61 -0.12 -9.97
C CYS A 214 6.44 0.06 -8.45
N ASP A 215 5.77 -0.88 -7.78
CA ASP A 215 5.60 -0.85 -6.33
C ASP A 215 6.90 -1.19 -5.60
N VAL A 216 7.78 -2.03 -6.19
CA VAL A 216 9.16 -2.23 -5.69
C VAL A 216 9.92 -0.91 -5.66
N TYR A 217 9.86 -0.12 -6.74
CA TYR A 217 10.49 1.20 -6.80
C TYR A 217 9.95 2.15 -5.74
N SER A 218 8.61 2.25 -5.66
CA SER A 218 7.94 3.14 -4.70
C SER A 218 8.22 2.71 -3.25
N LEU A 219 8.24 1.40 -2.97
CA LEU A 219 8.62 0.86 -1.66
C LEU A 219 10.08 1.18 -1.32
N ALA A 220 10.99 1.13 -2.29
CA ALA A 220 12.40 1.50 -2.08
C ALA A 220 12.54 2.99 -1.72
N CYS A 221 11.77 3.88 -2.35
CA CYS A 221 11.69 5.29 -1.96
C CYS A 221 11.21 5.46 -0.52
N VAL A 222 10.16 4.73 -0.12
CA VAL A 222 9.62 4.75 1.25
C VAL A 222 10.63 4.24 2.26
N VAL A 223 11.31 3.14 1.95
CA VAL A 223 12.34 2.54 2.82
C VAL A 223 13.53 3.49 2.97
N TYR A 224 13.99 4.07 1.87
CA TYR A 224 15.05 5.10 1.90
C TYR A 224 14.65 6.25 2.83
N GLU A 225 13.46 6.82 2.64
CA GLU A 225 12.96 7.92 3.46
C GLU A 225 12.80 7.52 4.93
N THR A 226 12.27 6.34 5.21
CA THR A 226 12.09 5.84 6.57
C THR A 226 13.43 5.81 7.33
N MET A 227 14.53 5.50 6.65
CA MET A 227 15.86 5.46 7.24
C MET A 227 16.61 6.80 7.19
N ALA A 228 16.41 7.60 6.14
CA ALA A 228 17.11 8.88 5.92
C ALA A 228 16.36 10.10 6.47
N GLY A 229 15.05 9.98 6.75
CA GLY A 229 14.14 11.06 7.12
C GLY A 229 13.61 11.89 5.95
N LYS A 230 14.10 11.64 4.74
CA LYS A 230 13.68 12.33 3.50
C LYS A 230 13.74 11.36 2.31
N PRO A 231 12.88 11.54 1.29
CA PRO A 231 12.91 10.71 0.09
C PRO A 231 14.25 10.84 -0.66
N PRO A 232 14.57 9.87 -1.55
CA PRO A 232 15.86 9.85 -2.26
C PRO A 232 16.03 11.06 -3.17
N PHE A 233 14.96 11.50 -3.82
CA PHE A 233 14.98 12.67 -4.70
C PHE A 233 14.17 13.81 -4.07
N GLN A 234 14.75 15.00 -4.03
CA GLN A 234 14.14 16.23 -3.54
C GLN A 234 14.47 17.35 -4.52
N ARG A 235 13.46 18.01 -5.03
CA ARG A 235 13.58 19.16 -5.94
C ARG A 235 12.49 20.17 -5.58
N ASP A 236 12.73 21.44 -5.78
CA ASP A 236 11.78 22.51 -5.51
C ASP A 236 10.70 22.61 -6.60
N ASP A 237 10.97 22.04 -7.77
CA ASP A 237 10.07 22.04 -8.92
C ASP A 237 9.65 20.61 -9.26
N ASP A 238 8.36 20.43 -9.54
CA ASP A 238 7.76 19.14 -9.85
C ASP A 238 8.38 18.49 -11.11
N MET A 239 8.69 19.29 -12.14
CA MET A 239 9.30 18.77 -13.37
C MET A 239 10.75 18.32 -13.12
N ALA A 240 11.49 19.05 -12.30
CA ALA A 240 12.84 18.66 -11.90
C ALA A 240 12.82 17.39 -11.03
N LEU A 241 11.79 17.20 -10.19
CA LEU A 241 11.59 15.98 -9.41
C LEU A 241 11.27 14.78 -10.33
N LEU A 242 10.37 14.95 -11.29
CA LEU A 242 10.05 13.91 -12.28
C LEU A 242 11.29 13.54 -13.12
N TRP A 243 12.10 14.55 -13.48
CA TRP A 243 13.37 14.33 -14.18
C TRP A 243 14.33 13.48 -13.33
N ALA A 244 14.46 13.79 -12.03
CA ALA A 244 15.31 13.03 -11.13
C ALA A 244 14.87 11.56 -11.02
N HIS A 245 13.56 11.30 -10.92
CA HIS A 245 13.04 9.93 -10.95
C HIS A 245 13.36 9.20 -12.25
N GLN A 246 13.39 9.90 -13.38
CA GLN A 246 13.67 9.31 -14.69
C GLN A 246 15.16 9.03 -14.95
N TYR A 247 16.05 9.92 -14.48
CA TYR A 247 17.42 9.96 -14.98
C TYR A 247 18.50 10.01 -13.90
N ASP A 248 18.22 10.61 -12.71
CA ASP A 248 19.27 10.75 -11.69
C ASP A 248 19.48 9.45 -10.93
N GLU A 249 20.73 9.14 -10.60
CA GLU A 249 21.05 8.04 -9.68
C GLU A 249 20.57 8.37 -8.26
N PRO A 250 20.07 7.39 -7.50
CA PRO A 250 19.70 7.63 -6.11
C PRO A 250 20.97 7.91 -5.30
N PRO A 251 20.95 8.93 -4.41
CA PRO A 251 22.10 9.18 -3.55
C PRO A 251 22.30 8.02 -2.56
N PRO A 252 23.55 7.62 -2.27
CA PRO A 252 23.84 6.58 -1.29
C PRO A 252 23.23 6.94 0.06
N LEU A 253 22.54 5.98 0.69
CA LEU A 253 21.96 6.15 2.01
C LEU A 253 23.04 6.35 3.07
N THR A 254 24.18 5.69 2.90
CA THR A 254 25.35 5.78 3.80
C THR A 254 25.94 7.18 3.90
N GLU A 255 25.74 8.07 2.92
CA GLU A 255 26.12 9.48 3.05
C GLU A 255 25.33 10.21 4.15
N LYS A 256 24.07 9.82 4.37
CA LYS A 256 23.19 10.39 5.40
C LYS A 256 23.21 9.57 6.70
N ARG A 257 23.49 8.28 6.59
CA ARG A 257 23.47 7.30 7.68
C ARG A 257 24.76 6.45 7.65
N PRO A 258 25.90 7.02 8.08
CA PRO A 258 27.19 6.30 8.10
C PRO A 258 27.21 5.08 9.04
N ASP A 259 26.19 4.93 9.89
CA ASP A 259 25.97 3.79 10.77
C ASP A 259 25.38 2.57 10.06
N ILE A 260 24.95 2.71 8.79
CA ILE A 260 24.37 1.64 7.98
C ILE A 260 25.49 0.95 7.18
N ALA A 261 25.36 -0.36 6.99
CA ALA A 261 26.32 -1.13 6.22
C ALA A 261 26.28 -0.76 4.71
N ALA A 262 27.46 -0.56 4.10
CA ALA A 262 27.57 -0.14 2.71
C ALA A 262 26.79 -1.01 1.69
N PRO A 263 26.65 -2.35 1.83
CA PRO A 263 25.85 -3.15 0.91
C PRO A 263 24.38 -2.75 0.80
N VAL A 264 23.86 -1.97 1.74
CA VAL A 264 22.47 -1.43 1.68
C VAL A 264 22.32 -0.46 0.51
N ASP A 265 23.35 0.31 0.17
CA ASP A 265 23.33 1.22 -0.97
C ASP A 265 23.14 0.48 -2.29
N ASP A 266 23.83 -0.64 -2.50
CA ASP A 266 23.70 -1.47 -3.71
C ASP A 266 22.28 -2.05 -3.83
N VAL A 267 21.70 -2.49 -2.71
CA VAL A 267 20.33 -3.04 -2.68
C VAL A 267 19.30 -1.96 -3.02
N LEU A 268 19.46 -0.76 -2.47
CA LEU A 268 18.58 0.37 -2.76
C LEU A 268 18.76 0.86 -4.20
N ALA A 269 19.99 0.95 -4.69
CA ALA A 269 20.29 1.34 -6.07
C ALA A 269 19.62 0.37 -7.07
N LYS A 270 19.70 -0.94 -6.83
CA LYS A 270 19.00 -1.95 -7.64
C LYS A 270 17.47 -1.78 -7.60
N ALA A 271 16.89 -1.59 -6.42
CA ALA A 271 15.43 -1.41 -6.29
C ALA A 271 14.94 -0.12 -6.95
N LEU A 272 15.78 0.93 -6.98
CA LEU A 272 15.56 2.24 -7.60
C LEU A 272 16.06 2.33 -9.04
N ALA A 273 16.43 1.21 -9.67
CA ALA A 273 16.83 1.17 -11.07
C ALA A 273 15.72 1.74 -11.98
N LYS A 274 16.13 2.45 -13.04
CA LYS A 274 15.19 3.16 -13.92
C LYS A 274 14.37 2.20 -14.78
N SER A 275 14.99 1.14 -15.28
CA SER A 275 14.31 0.05 -15.97
C SER A 275 13.69 -0.92 -14.95
N PRO A 276 12.40 -1.27 -15.07
CA PRO A 276 11.79 -2.32 -14.23
C PRO A 276 12.54 -3.66 -14.30
N ASP A 277 13.13 -4.01 -15.45
CA ASP A 277 13.85 -5.27 -15.66
C ASP A 277 15.15 -5.37 -14.84
N ASP A 278 15.72 -4.24 -14.41
CA ASP A 278 16.92 -4.19 -13.60
C ASP A 278 16.62 -4.24 -12.08
N ARG A 279 15.33 -4.20 -11.70
CA ARG A 279 14.89 -4.25 -10.29
C ARG A 279 14.78 -5.68 -9.77
N TYR A 280 14.27 -5.81 -8.55
CA TYR A 280 13.84 -7.08 -7.98
C TYR A 280 12.49 -7.50 -8.58
N ASP A 281 12.28 -8.79 -8.74
CA ASP A 281 11.05 -9.36 -9.31
C ASP A 281 9.84 -9.19 -8.39
N SER A 282 10.06 -9.05 -7.07
CA SER A 282 9.00 -8.84 -6.08
C SER A 282 9.44 -7.93 -4.94
N CYS A 283 8.47 -7.38 -4.21
CA CYS A 283 8.72 -6.56 -3.04
C CYS A 283 9.40 -7.35 -1.91
N LEU A 284 9.01 -8.61 -1.70
CA LEU A 284 9.64 -9.49 -0.71
C LEU A 284 11.09 -9.82 -1.08
N ALA A 285 11.40 -10.02 -2.38
CA ALA A 285 12.78 -10.26 -2.82
C ALA A 285 13.67 -9.04 -2.52
N PHE A 286 13.17 -7.83 -2.77
CA PHE A 286 13.87 -6.59 -2.40
C PHE A 286 14.14 -6.51 -0.89
N VAL A 287 13.11 -6.71 -0.06
CA VAL A 287 13.25 -6.56 1.39
C VAL A 287 14.09 -7.69 1.99
N ALA A 288 14.06 -8.90 1.43
CA ALA A 288 14.95 -9.99 1.82
C ALA A 288 16.42 -9.62 1.59
N ALA A 289 16.76 -9.07 0.40
CA ALA A 289 18.09 -8.57 0.09
C ALA A 289 18.51 -7.44 1.04
N LEU A 290 17.61 -6.51 1.33
CA LEU A 290 17.84 -5.42 2.27
C LEU A 290 18.19 -5.92 3.69
N ARG A 291 17.48 -6.93 4.17
CA ARG A 291 17.74 -7.52 5.50
C ARG A 291 19.13 -8.17 5.57
N VAL A 292 19.52 -8.91 4.54
CA VAL A 292 20.86 -9.52 4.45
C VAL A 292 21.93 -8.44 4.45
N ALA A 293 21.77 -7.40 3.61
CA ALA A 293 22.71 -6.28 3.51
C ALA A 293 22.85 -5.53 4.86
N ALA A 294 21.73 -5.28 5.54
CA ALA A 294 21.71 -4.55 6.81
C ALA A 294 22.31 -5.32 7.99
N THR A 295 22.35 -6.65 7.95
CA THR A 295 22.96 -7.48 9.02
C THR A 295 24.45 -7.69 8.84
N GLY A 296 25.02 -7.28 7.70
CA GLY A 296 26.45 -7.50 7.40
C GLY A 296 26.84 -8.98 7.27
N ALA A 297 25.87 -9.89 7.19
CA ALA A 297 26.10 -11.29 6.91
C ALA A 297 26.41 -11.45 5.41
N VAL A 298 27.68 -11.23 5.05
CA VAL A 298 28.22 -11.77 3.81
C VAL A 298 28.13 -13.28 3.95
N GLU A 299 27.25 -13.92 3.18
CA GLU A 299 27.39 -15.33 2.87
C GLU A 299 28.72 -15.47 2.14
N THR A 300 29.80 -15.71 2.88
CA THR A 300 31.01 -16.29 2.30
C THR A 300 30.56 -17.60 1.68
N GLY A 301 30.56 -17.62 0.34
CA GLY A 301 30.11 -18.76 -0.45
C GLY A 301 30.78 -20.05 0.02
N HIS A 302 30.07 -20.80 0.83
CA HIS A 302 30.31 -22.20 0.99
C HIS A 302 29.50 -22.90 -0.09
N ALA A 303 30.22 -23.36 -1.11
CA ALA A 303 29.69 -24.35 -2.05
C ALA A 303 29.04 -25.48 -1.23
N PRO A 304 27.85 -25.98 -1.61
CA PRO A 304 27.22 -27.05 -0.88
C PRO A 304 28.16 -28.26 -0.87
N THR A 305 28.67 -28.59 0.30
CA THR A 305 29.39 -29.83 0.53
C THR A 305 28.43 -30.94 0.17
N GLN A 306 28.79 -31.75 -0.85
CA GLN A 306 28.03 -32.94 -1.20
C GLN A 306 27.92 -33.82 0.05
N VAL A 307 26.74 -33.85 0.64
CA VAL A 307 26.41 -34.82 1.69
C VAL A 307 26.29 -36.17 1.02
N ASP A 308 27.23 -37.06 1.36
CA ASP A 308 27.27 -38.46 0.94
C ASP A 308 25.95 -39.16 1.37
N ARG A 309 25.10 -39.48 0.40
CA ARG A 309 23.79 -40.13 0.60
C ARG A 309 23.89 -41.64 0.90
N ARG A 310 24.94 -42.06 1.59
CA ARG A 310 25.08 -43.45 2.01
C ARG A 310 25.27 -43.55 3.51
N ALA A 311 24.21 -43.49 4.28
CA ALA A 311 24.01 -44.09 5.59
C ALA A 311 22.98 -43.29 6.43
N VAL A 312 21.70 -43.35 6.08
CA VAL A 312 20.63 -43.24 7.08
C VAL A 312 19.48 -44.13 6.58
N GLY A 313 19.19 -45.21 7.31
CA GLY A 313 18.05 -46.06 7.09
C GLY A 313 16.75 -45.26 7.18
N ALA A 314 15.81 -45.56 6.30
CA ALA A 314 14.50 -44.91 6.29
C ALA A 314 13.80 -45.16 7.65
N PRO A 315 13.24 -44.09 8.27
CA PRO A 315 12.36 -44.30 9.42
C PRO A 315 11.05 -44.95 8.93
N GLU A 316 10.64 -46.04 9.60
CA GLU A 316 9.31 -46.65 9.40
C GLU A 316 8.23 -45.61 9.75
N PHE A 317 7.44 -45.27 8.76
CA PHE A 317 6.30 -44.36 8.91
C PHE A 317 5.13 -45.15 9.49
N SER A 318 4.84 -45.01 10.79
CA SER A 318 3.58 -45.49 11.36
C SER A 318 2.48 -44.47 10.99
N PRO A 319 1.33 -44.94 10.44
CA PRO A 319 0.23 -44.01 10.14
C PRO A 319 -0.30 -43.39 11.44
N PRO A 320 -0.76 -42.12 11.36
CA PRO A 320 -1.37 -41.44 12.53
C PRO A 320 -2.64 -42.18 12.97
N PRO A 321 -3.00 -42.16 14.28
CA PRO A 321 -4.21 -42.76 14.78
C PRO A 321 -5.44 -42.10 14.15
N ASP A 322 -6.51 -42.91 13.96
CA ASP A 322 -7.78 -42.43 13.40
C ASP A 322 -8.33 -41.27 14.21
N PRO A 323 -8.91 -40.26 13.54
CA PRO A 323 -9.52 -39.11 14.21
C PRO A 323 -10.69 -39.55 15.10
N PRO A 324 -10.88 -38.93 16.26
CA PRO A 324 -11.99 -39.25 17.17
C PRO A 324 -13.34 -39.01 16.50
N ASP A 325 -14.37 -39.77 16.89
CA ASP A 325 -15.70 -39.80 16.27
C ASP A 325 -16.39 -38.43 16.13
N TRP A 326 -16.07 -37.45 16.96
CA TRP A 326 -16.60 -36.10 16.87
C TRP A 326 -16.01 -35.26 15.69
N ALA A 327 -14.92 -35.71 15.07
CA ALA A 327 -14.26 -35.03 13.95
C ALA A 327 -14.69 -35.53 12.57
N ARG A 328 -15.65 -36.48 12.49
CA ARG A 328 -16.16 -36.99 11.22
C ARG A 328 -17.25 -36.06 10.67
N PRO A 329 -17.17 -35.63 9.39
CA PRO A 329 -18.22 -34.80 8.80
C PRO A 329 -19.52 -35.61 8.67
N VAL A 330 -20.61 -35.12 9.26
CA VAL A 330 -21.96 -35.62 9.07
C VAL A 330 -22.50 -34.98 7.79
N PHE A 331 -22.60 -35.73 6.71
CA PHE A 331 -23.34 -35.33 5.52
C PHE A 331 -24.82 -35.67 5.75
N PRO A 332 -25.75 -34.71 5.71
CA PRO A 332 -27.18 -35.03 5.66
C PRO A 332 -27.51 -35.66 4.29
N GLY A 333 -28.24 -36.79 4.30
CA GLY A 333 -28.78 -37.43 3.14
C GLY A 333 -29.95 -36.68 2.48
#